data_adb426d4fd59377c63526ec82f27befb
#
_entry.id   adb426d4fd59377c63526ec82f27befb
#
_cell.length_a   1.000
_cell.length_b   1.000
_cell.length_c   1.000
_cell.angle_alpha   90.00
_cell.angle_beta   90.00
_cell.angle_gamma   90.00
#
_symmetry.space_group_name_H-M   'P 1'
#
loop_
_entity.id
_entity.type
_entity.pdbx_description
1 polymer ?
#
loop_
_entity_poly.entity_id
_entity_poly.type
_entity_poly.pdbx_seq_one_letter_code
_entity_poly.pdbx_strand_id
1 'polypeptide(L)'
;MPYTPKNKVRIVTAASLFDGHDVAINIMRRIMQSKGAEIIHLGHNRSVKEIVEAAIEEDVQGIAITSYQGGHVEFFKYMKDLLDENGCGHIKIFGGGGGTILPEEIEDLHKYGIEKIYSPDDGRKMGLEGMIEDVIMKCDIQLNGKADYKTPLKLEEVKDVRVIAREITNAENNGESETRSQSARTPSEESRVKTIPVVGITGTGGAGKSSVTDEIVRRFLNNFTDKTIAIVSVDPSKKKTGGALLGDRIRMNSISHPRVYMRSLATRDDNTALSGAVNEAIDICKTAGYDFIILESAGVGQSDASILDYCDVSMYVMTPEYGAASQLEKINMLDYADLVCINKFDKAGALDSLSDV
;
A
#
# COMPACT_ATOMS: atom_id res chain seq x y z
N MET A 1 19.08 -8.76 -22.72
CA MET A 1 17.62 -8.54 -22.66
C MET A 1 17.33 -7.91 -21.30
N PRO A 2 16.40 -6.99 -21.16
CA PRO A 2 16.02 -6.44 -19.85
C PRO A 2 15.51 -7.58 -18.95
N TYR A 3 15.81 -7.47 -17.65
CA TYR A 3 15.36 -8.45 -16.68
C TYR A 3 13.84 -8.38 -16.51
N THR A 4 13.18 -9.53 -16.47
CA THR A 4 11.75 -9.64 -16.17
C THR A 4 11.61 -10.48 -14.91
N PRO A 5 10.99 -9.96 -13.84
CA PRO A 5 10.81 -10.70 -12.60
C PRO A 5 9.94 -11.95 -12.82
N LYS A 6 10.26 -13.02 -12.11
CA LYS A 6 9.48 -14.28 -12.12
C LYS A 6 8.34 -14.24 -11.11
N ASN A 7 8.51 -13.47 -10.04
CA ASN A 7 7.53 -13.28 -8.98
C ASN A 7 7.02 -11.84 -8.98
N LYS A 8 5.92 -11.58 -8.31
CA LYS A 8 5.47 -10.21 -8.03
C LYS A 8 6.40 -9.58 -7.00
N VAL A 9 7.14 -8.58 -7.41
CA VAL A 9 8.12 -7.88 -6.57
C VAL A 9 7.48 -6.64 -5.98
N ARG A 10 7.41 -6.57 -4.64
CA ARG A 10 6.90 -5.42 -3.88
C ARG A 10 8.05 -4.74 -3.17
N ILE A 11 8.13 -3.41 -3.30
CA ILE A 11 9.22 -2.62 -2.74
C ILE A 11 8.66 -1.37 -2.08
N VAL A 12 9.02 -1.12 -0.82
CA VAL A 12 8.81 0.19 -0.18
C VAL A 12 9.87 1.17 -0.66
N THR A 13 9.46 2.38 -0.99
CA THR A 13 10.37 3.46 -1.39
C THR A 13 10.12 4.71 -0.56
N ALA A 14 11.18 5.35 -0.07
CA ALA A 14 11.11 6.62 0.67
C ALA A 14 12.42 7.42 0.57
N ALA A 15 12.37 8.69 0.95
CA ALA A 15 13.56 9.44 1.34
C ALA A 15 13.65 9.49 2.88
N SER A 16 14.87 9.40 3.40
CA SER A 16 15.14 9.32 4.84
C SER A 16 14.66 10.55 5.61
N LEU A 17 14.59 10.41 6.93
CA LEU A 17 14.21 11.49 7.84
C LEU A 17 15.15 12.70 7.64
N PHE A 18 14.58 13.90 7.65
CA PHE A 18 15.23 15.18 7.37
C PHE A 18 15.82 15.34 5.95
N ASP A 19 15.51 14.42 5.04
CA ASP A 19 15.90 14.54 3.64
C ASP A 19 14.71 14.97 2.77
N GLY A 20 14.85 16.15 2.16
CA GLY A 20 13.87 16.69 1.21
C GLY A 20 14.21 16.41 -0.25
N HIS A 21 15.28 15.65 -0.55
CA HIS A 21 15.69 15.33 -1.91
C HIS A 21 14.90 14.16 -2.47
N ASP A 22 13.64 14.40 -2.84
CA ASP A 22 12.72 13.36 -3.31
C ASP A 22 12.81 13.08 -4.82
N VAL A 23 13.49 13.92 -5.60
CA VAL A 23 13.56 13.79 -7.07
C VAL A 23 14.17 12.45 -7.48
N ALA A 24 15.26 12.04 -6.84
CA ALA A 24 15.95 10.80 -7.18
C ALA A 24 15.05 9.57 -6.95
N ILE A 25 14.45 9.44 -5.77
CA ILE A 25 13.56 8.32 -5.46
C ILE A 25 12.31 8.33 -6.34
N ASN A 26 11.79 9.51 -6.69
CA ASN A 26 10.66 9.65 -7.58
C ASN A 26 10.95 9.16 -9.00
N ILE A 27 12.16 9.37 -9.52
CA ILE A 27 12.59 8.82 -10.81
C ILE A 27 12.76 7.31 -10.69
N MET A 28 13.49 6.82 -9.69
CA MET A 28 13.76 5.40 -9.47
C MET A 28 12.49 4.57 -9.35
N ARG A 29 11.52 5.00 -8.52
CA ARG A 29 10.25 4.28 -8.35
C ARG A 29 9.44 4.17 -9.65
N ARG A 30 9.48 5.19 -10.52
CA ARG A 30 8.81 5.16 -11.82
C ARG A 30 9.44 4.13 -12.75
N ILE A 31 10.78 3.99 -12.71
CA ILE A 31 11.48 2.99 -13.50
C ILE A 31 11.21 1.59 -12.93
N MET A 32 11.27 1.40 -11.60
CA MET A 32 10.89 0.13 -10.95
C MET A 32 9.48 -0.29 -11.36
N GLN A 33 8.50 0.62 -11.27
CA GLN A 33 7.13 0.38 -11.71
C GLN A 33 7.06 0.02 -13.21
N SER A 34 7.85 0.68 -14.06
CA SER A 34 7.86 0.38 -15.50
C SER A 34 8.47 -0.97 -15.82
N LYS A 35 9.23 -1.56 -14.91
CA LYS A 35 9.82 -2.91 -14.99
C LYS A 35 8.98 -3.98 -14.27
N GLY A 36 7.76 -3.67 -13.86
CA GLY A 36 6.79 -4.63 -13.33
C GLY A 36 6.72 -4.73 -11.80
N ALA A 37 7.47 -3.91 -11.05
CA ALA A 37 7.39 -3.93 -9.60
C ALA A 37 6.15 -3.17 -9.07
N GLU A 38 5.59 -3.64 -7.96
CA GLU A 38 4.58 -2.97 -7.14
C GLU A 38 5.30 -2.10 -6.10
N ILE A 39 5.12 -0.79 -6.19
CA ILE A 39 5.88 0.17 -5.38
C ILE A 39 4.98 0.83 -4.34
N ILE A 40 5.27 0.58 -3.08
CA ILE A 40 4.68 1.28 -1.95
C ILE A 40 5.52 2.52 -1.68
N HIS A 41 5.00 3.70 -2.06
CA HIS A 41 5.75 4.94 -1.93
C HIS A 41 5.31 5.75 -0.72
N LEU A 42 6.24 5.98 0.20
CA LEU A 42 5.98 6.73 1.44
C LEU A 42 6.32 8.22 1.34
N GLY A 43 6.98 8.65 0.26
CA GLY A 43 7.41 10.04 0.08
C GLY A 43 8.74 10.35 0.74
N HIS A 44 8.90 11.58 1.21
CA HIS A 44 10.11 12.08 1.84
C HIS A 44 9.95 12.24 3.35
N ASN A 45 11.06 12.49 4.05
CA ASN A 45 11.10 12.78 5.48
C ASN A 45 10.44 11.68 6.33
N ARG A 46 10.81 10.41 6.07
CA ARG A 46 10.26 9.25 6.77
C ARG A 46 11.22 8.70 7.81
N SER A 47 10.68 8.43 8.98
CA SER A 47 11.41 7.75 10.05
C SER A 47 11.63 6.27 9.73
N VAL A 48 12.62 5.66 10.37
CA VAL A 48 12.86 4.20 10.25
C VAL A 48 11.63 3.40 10.67
N LYS A 49 10.96 3.80 11.76
CA LYS A 49 9.76 3.11 12.27
C LYS A 49 8.66 3.09 11.22
N GLU A 50 8.29 4.23 10.64
CA GLU A 50 7.26 4.32 9.58
C GLU A 50 7.59 3.45 8.37
N ILE A 51 8.86 3.40 7.97
CA ILE A 51 9.31 2.61 6.82
C ILE A 51 9.20 1.11 7.12
N VAL A 52 9.64 0.68 8.30
CA VAL A 52 9.63 -0.74 8.72
C VAL A 52 8.20 -1.22 8.94
N GLU A 53 7.35 -0.44 9.62
CA GLU A 53 5.92 -0.75 9.80
C GLU A 53 5.25 -0.97 8.44
N ALA A 54 5.40 -0.02 7.52
CA ALA A 54 4.84 -0.16 6.17
C ALA A 54 5.40 -1.38 5.43
N ALA A 55 6.69 -1.67 5.56
CA ALA A 55 7.32 -2.81 4.90
C ALA A 55 6.78 -4.16 5.42
N ILE A 56 6.51 -4.25 6.71
CA ILE A 56 5.94 -5.42 7.38
C ILE A 56 4.46 -5.61 6.99
N GLU A 57 3.66 -4.55 7.11
CA GLU A 57 2.22 -4.58 6.78
C GLU A 57 1.96 -4.91 5.30
N GLU A 58 2.86 -4.50 4.42
CA GLU A 58 2.79 -4.73 2.97
C GLU A 58 3.48 -6.02 2.53
N ASP A 59 4.10 -6.78 3.46
CA ASP A 59 4.85 -8.03 3.19
C ASP A 59 5.78 -7.89 1.98
N VAL A 60 6.67 -6.88 1.99
CA VAL A 60 7.53 -6.57 0.85
C VAL A 60 8.81 -7.42 0.82
N GLN A 61 9.41 -7.57 -0.36
CA GLN A 61 10.72 -8.19 -0.51
C GLN A 61 11.88 -7.22 -0.28
N GLY A 62 11.64 -5.91 -0.43
CA GLY A 62 12.71 -4.93 -0.28
C GLY A 62 12.26 -3.53 0.09
N ILE A 63 13.21 -2.77 0.60
CA ILE A 63 13.11 -1.35 0.95
C ILE A 63 14.20 -0.61 0.19
N ALA A 64 13.85 0.44 -0.55
CA ALA A 64 14.79 1.27 -1.30
C ALA A 64 14.72 2.73 -0.82
N ILE A 65 15.81 3.23 -0.24
CA ILE A 65 15.88 4.54 0.42
C ILE A 65 16.91 5.43 -0.25
N THR A 66 16.54 6.69 -0.48
CA THR A 66 17.53 7.74 -0.74
C THR A 66 17.85 8.49 0.56
N SER A 67 19.15 8.78 0.77
CA SER A 67 19.61 9.53 1.93
C SER A 67 20.79 10.43 1.54
N TYR A 68 20.52 11.72 1.41
CA TYR A 68 21.51 12.74 1.06
C TYR A 68 21.93 13.61 2.26
N GLN A 69 21.55 13.20 3.46
CA GLN A 69 21.84 13.92 4.71
C GLN A 69 22.74 13.08 5.63
N GLY A 70 23.34 13.70 6.66
CA GLY A 70 24.12 12.99 7.68
C GLY A 70 23.27 12.04 8.53
N GLY A 71 23.90 11.09 9.23
CA GLY A 71 23.21 10.09 10.07
C GLY A 71 22.66 8.89 9.28
N HIS A 72 23.09 8.73 8.02
CA HIS A 72 22.66 7.61 7.18
C HIS A 72 23.15 6.26 7.69
N VAL A 73 24.32 6.17 8.30
CA VAL A 73 24.86 4.92 8.84
C VAL A 73 23.94 4.38 9.95
N GLU A 74 23.60 5.22 10.93
CA GLU A 74 22.71 4.88 12.03
C GLU A 74 21.29 4.58 11.51
N PHE A 75 20.82 5.34 10.53
CA PHE A 75 19.50 5.15 9.91
C PHE A 75 19.36 3.76 9.28
N PHE A 76 20.34 3.34 8.46
CA PHE A 76 20.32 2.03 7.83
C PHE A 76 20.53 0.89 8.82
N LYS A 77 21.45 1.02 9.78
CA LYS A 77 21.67 0.01 10.82
C LYS A 77 20.43 -0.19 11.69
N TYR A 78 19.83 0.91 12.16
CA TYR A 78 18.61 0.83 12.96
C TYR A 78 17.43 0.19 12.18
N MET A 79 17.33 0.47 10.88
CA MET A 79 16.33 -0.19 10.02
C MET A 79 16.54 -1.70 9.96
N LYS A 80 17.79 -2.15 9.82
CA LYS A 80 18.13 -3.57 9.82
C LYS A 80 17.82 -4.22 11.17
N ASP A 81 18.23 -3.59 12.25
CA ASP A 81 17.96 -4.08 13.60
C ASP A 81 16.46 -4.23 13.86
N LEU A 82 15.68 -3.21 13.50
CA LEU A 82 14.23 -3.24 13.72
C LEU A 82 13.54 -4.32 12.87
N LEU A 83 13.98 -4.58 11.65
CA LEU A 83 13.49 -5.71 10.84
C LEU A 83 13.85 -7.06 11.47
N ASP A 84 15.09 -7.23 11.93
CA ASP A 84 15.54 -8.48 12.55
C ASP A 84 14.82 -8.73 13.88
N GLU A 85 14.67 -7.71 14.69
CA GLU A 85 13.93 -7.77 15.95
C GLU A 85 12.47 -8.18 15.78
N ASN A 86 11.87 -7.83 14.65
CA ASN A 86 10.51 -8.22 14.31
C ASN A 86 10.45 -9.51 13.46
N GLY A 87 11.55 -10.25 13.32
CA GLY A 87 11.59 -11.48 12.56
C GLY A 87 11.41 -11.31 11.04
N CYS A 88 11.62 -10.09 10.54
CA CYS A 88 11.48 -9.73 9.12
C CYS A 88 12.82 -9.47 8.42
N GLY A 89 13.90 -10.06 8.92
CA GLY A 89 15.25 -9.92 8.39
C GLY A 89 15.46 -10.41 6.95
N HIS A 90 14.46 -11.07 6.36
CA HIS A 90 14.43 -11.45 4.96
C HIS A 90 14.17 -10.25 4.02
N ILE A 91 13.60 -9.16 4.53
CA ILE A 91 13.37 -7.93 3.76
C ILE A 91 14.72 -7.26 3.49
N LYS A 92 15.05 -7.08 2.22
CA LYS A 92 16.33 -6.54 1.77
C LYS A 92 16.32 -5.03 1.80
N ILE A 93 17.41 -4.43 2.26
CA ILE A 93 17.57 -2.97 2.33
C ILE A 93 18.53 -2.51 1.25
N PHE A 94 18.06 -1.58 0.43
CA PHE A 94 18.83 -0.89 -0.61
C PHE A 94 18.87 0.59 -0.32
N GLY A 95 20.01 1.22 -0.61
CA GLY A 95 20.16 2.65 -0.39
C GLY A 95 21.06 3.33 -1.41
N GLY A 96 21.01 4.65 -1.37
CA GLY A 96 21.93 5.52 -2.10
C GLY A 96 21.80 6.97 -1.64
N GLY A 97 22.86 7.73 -1.73
CA GLY A 97 22.92 9.13 -1.31
C GLY A 97 23.93 9.93 -2.12
N GLY A 98 24.21 9.50 -3.36
CA GLY A 98 25.23 10.13 -4.18
C GLY A 98 26.61 10.04 -3.52
N GLY A 99 27.32 11.15 -3.45
CA GLY A 99 28.64 11.24 -2.80
C GLY A 99 28.61 11.49 -1.29
N THR A 100 27.43 11.50 -0.66
CA THR A 100 27.28 11.77 0.79
C THR A 100 27.71 10.56 1.63
N ILE A 101 27.52 9.35 1.12
CA ILE A 101 27.88 8.09 1.80
C ILE A 101 29.29 7.71 1.32
N LEU A 102 30.25 7.67 2.24
CA LEU A 102 31.65 7.39 1.93
C LEU A 102 31.86 5.91 1.60
N PRO A 103 32.88 5.55 0.79
CA PRO A 103 33.17 4.16 0.45
C PRO A 103 33.37 3.24 1.68
N GLU A 104 34.02 3.74 2.73
CA GLU A 104 34.25 3.01 3.97
C GLU A 104 32.93 2.74 4.72
N GLU A 105 32.01 3.70 4.73
CA GLU A 105 30.68 3.57 5.31
C GLU A 105 29.83 2.57 4.52
N ILE A 106 29.95 2.56 3.18
CA ILE A 106 29.27 1.57 2.33
C ILE A 106 29.75 0.16 2.67
N GLU A 107 31.06 -0.04 2.84
CA GLU A 107 31.60 -1.34 3.23
C GLU A 107 31.11 -1.78 4.63
N ASP A 108 31.05 -0.86 5.58
CA ASP A 108 30.55 -1.13 6.94
C ASP A 108 29.07 -1.51 6.91
N LEU A 109 28.26 -0.78 6.16
CA LEU A 109 26.82 -1.07 5.99
C LEU A 109 26.60 -2.44 5.32
N HIS A 110 27.38 -2.78 4.29
CA HIS A 110 27.28 -4.11 3.66
C HIS A 110 27.65 -5.23 4.64
N LYS A 111 28.71 -5.06 5.45
CA LYS A 111 29.08 -6.02 6.50
C LYS A 111 28.02 -6.14 7.59
N TYR A 112 27.29 -5.06 7.86
CA TYR A 112 26.19 -5.04 8.84
C TYR A 112 24.93 -5.79 8.37
N GLY A 113 24.83 -6.05 7.06
CA GLY A 113 23.70 -6.80 6.48
C GLY A 113 22.75 -5.95 5.63
N ILE A 114 23.15 -4.74 5.24
CA ILE A 114 22.48 -3.97 4.22
C ILE A 114 22.80 -4.59 2.86
N GLU A 115 21.79 -4.92 2.06
CA GLU A 115 21.97 -5.67 0.81
C GLU A 115 22.83 -4.91 -0.19
N LYS A 116 22.56 -3.61 -0.40
CA LYS A 116 23.36 -2.78 -1.30
C LYS A 116 23.15 -1.28 -1.07
N ILE A 117 24.26 -0.57 -0.92
CA ILE A 117 24.30 0.90 -1.04
C ILE A 117 24.95 1.22 -2.37
N TYR A 118 24.22 1.89 -3.27
CA TYR A 118 24.71 2.28 -4.58
C TYR A 118 25.56 3.55 -4.51
N SER A 119 26.81 3.43 -4.89
CA SER A 119 27.74 4.54 -5.00
C SER A 119 27.59 5.27 -6.34
N PRO A 120 28.16 6.49 -6.49
CA PRO A 120 28.26 7.16 -7.79
C PRO A 120 29.00 6.32 -8.85
N ASP A 121 29.94 5.47 -8.43
CA ASP A 121 30.68 4.57 -9.33
C ASP A 121 29.79 3.44 -9.87
N ASP A 122 28.90 2.90 -9.03
CA ASP A 122 27.89 1.95 -9.49
C ASP A 122 26.99 2.60 -10.55
N GLY A 123 26.58 3.85 -10.32
CA GLY A 123 25.79 4.62 -11.29
C GLY A 123 26.51 4.84 -12.63
N ARG A 124 27.82 5.09 -12.60
CA ARG A 124 28.64 5.23 -13.83
C ARG A 124 28.80 3.91 -14.58
N LYS A 125 28.94 2.80 -13.87
CA LYS A 125 29.16 1.46 -14.45
C LYS A 125 27.89 0.81 -14.98
N MET A 126 26.81 0.89 -14.20
CA MET A 126 25.56 0.17 -14.47
C MET A 126 24.51 1.05 -15.15
N GLY A 127 24.62 2.35 -15.01
CA GLY A 127 23.55 3.28 -15.30
C GLY A 127 22.37 3.15 -14.33
N LEU A 128 21.43 4.08 -14.42
CA LEU A 128 20.25 4.09 -13.54
C LEU A 128 19.37 2.84 -13.72
N GLU A 129 19.16 2.43 -14.99
CA GLU A 129 18.36 1.25 -15.29
C GLU A 129 19.00 -0.04 -14.79
N GLY A 130 20.31 -0.18 -14.89
CA GLY A 130 21.02 -1.35 -14.39
C GLY A 130 21.00 -1.46 -12.88
N MET A 131 21.13 -0.35 -12.16
CA MET A 131 20.95 -0.36 -10.69
C MET A 131 19.55 -0.80 -10.29
N ILE A 132 18.53 -0.33 -10.99
CA ILE A 132 17.14 -0.71 -10.71
C ILE A 132 16.89 -2.19 -11.04
N GLU A 133 17.43 -2.70 -12.13
CA GLU A 133 17.36 -4.13 -12.46
C GLU A 133 18.02 -5.00 -11.40
N ASP A 134 19.17 -4.57 -10.85
CA ASP A 134 19.83 -5.26 -9.74
C ASP A 134 18.96 -5.31 -8.48
N VAL A 135 18.29 -4.20 -8.13
CA VAL A 135 17.33 -4.17 -7.01
C VAL A 135 16.19 -5.17 -7.25
N ILE A 136 15.56 -5.10 -8.41
CA ILE A 136 14.41 -5.97 -8.73
C ILE A 136 14.84 -7.44 -8.73
N MET A 137 15.97 -7.77 -9.34
CA MET A 137 16.51 -9.13 -9.40
C MET A 137 16.79 -9.69 -8.02
N LYS A 138 17.34 -8.89 -7.11
CA LYS A 138 17.61 -9.29 -5.73
C LYS A 138 16.33 -9.44 -4.91
N CYS A 139 15.28 -8.70 -5.23
CA CYS A 139 13.96 -8.80 -4.61
C CYS A 139 13.07 -9.89 -5.22
N ASP A 140 13.46 -10.49 -6.37
CA ASP A 140 12.66 -11.51 -7.04
C ASP A 140 12.73 -12.85 -6.31
N ILE A 141 12.18 -12.87 -5.11
CA ILE A 141 12.03 -14.05 -4.27
C ILE A 141 10.55 -14.32 -4.05
N GLN A 142 10.18 -15.59 -4.03
CA GLN A 142 8.81 -15.99 -3.77
C GLN A 142 8.51 -15.88 -2.27
N LEU A 143 7.53 -15.05 -1.92
CA LEU A 143 6.94 -14.99 -0.59
C LEU A 143 5.72 -15.90 -0.58
N ASN A 144 5.88 -17.13 -0.06
CA ASN A 144 4.80 -18.10 0.04
C ASN A 144 4.93 -18.93 1.31
N GLY A 145 3.88 -19.70 1.64
CA GLY A 145 3.84 -20.60 2.79
C GLY A 145 3.23 -19.97 4.04
N LYS A 146 3.08 -20.80 5.07
CA LYS A 146 2.53 -20.35 6.35
C LYS A 146 3.47 -19.34 7.01
N ALA A 147 2.90 -18.27 7.47
CA ALA A 147 3.58 -17.29 8.32
C ALA A 147 3.79 -17.91 9.71
N ASP A 148 4.91 -18.60 9.90
CA ASP A 148 5.33 -19.14 11.20
C ASP A 148 6.51 -18.29 11.72
N TYR A 149 6.18 -17.12 12.23
CA TYR A 149 7.16 -16.22 12.84
C TYR A 149 7.45 -16.67 14.28
N LYS A 150 8.61 -17.29 14.49
CA LYS A 150 9.06 -17.73 15.84
C LYS A 150 9.42 -16.55 16.76
N THR A 151 9.82 -15.43 16.17
CA THR A 151 10.15 -14.20 16.91
C THR A 151 8.86 -13.43 17.20
N PRO A 152 8.58 -13.02 18.45
CA PRO A 152 7.44 -12.18 18.77
C PRO A 152 7.52 -10.84 18.02
N LEU A 153 6.37 -10.30 17.59
CA LEU A 153 6.29 -8.95 17.05
C LEU A 153 6.61 -7.96 18.18
N LYS A 154 7.54 -7.05 17.94
CA LYS A 154 7.96 -6.03 18.91
C LYS A 154 7.43 -4.63 18.57
N LEU A 155 6.80 -4.45 17.43
CA LEU A 155 6.06 -3.24 17.12
C LEU A 155 4.85 -3.10 18.05
N GLU A 156 4.42 -1.89 18.31
CA GLU A 156 3.28 -1.57 19.19
C GLU A 156 1.94 -1.90 18.51
N GLU A 157 1.84 -3.07 17.87
CA GLU A 157 0.66 -3.52 17.14
C GLU A 157 -0.26 -4.37 18.00
N VAL A 158 -1.56 -4.18 17.86
CA VAL A 158 -2.57 -4.96 18.60
C VAL A 158 -2.66 -6.41 18.10
N LYS A 159 -2.28 -6.63 16.84
CA LYS A 159 -2.35 -7.92 16.16
C LYS A 159 -1.02 -8.23 15.46
N ASP A 160 -0.74 -9.50 15.21
CA ASP A 160 0.45 -9.86 14.42
C ASP A 160 0.20 -9.59 12.93
N VAL A 161 0.51 -8.36 12.52
CA VAL A 161 0.32 -7.87 11.14
C VAL A 161 1.14 -8.63 10.11
N ARG A 162 2.25 -9.30 10.49
CA ARG A 162 3.08 -10.12 9.59
C ARG A 162 2.30 -11.32 9.07
N VAL A 163 1.53 -11.96 9.95
CA VAL A 163 0.69 -13.12 9.60
C VAL A 163 -0.40 -12.68 8.64
N ILE A 164 -1.10 -11.59 8.98
CA ILE A 164 -2.17 -11.02 8.15
C ILE A 164 -1.64 -10.65 6.76
N ALA A 165 -0.52 -9.92 6.72
CA ALA A 165 0.11 -9.50 5.48
C ALA A 165 0.52 -10.68 4.58
N ARG A 166 1.11 -11.74 5.18
CA ARG A 166 1.51 -12.95 4.46
C ARG A 166 0.31 -13.74 3.93
N GLU A 167 -0.77 -13.85 4.69
CA GLU A 167 -1.99 -14.51 4.22
C GLU A 167 -2.61 -13.77 3.03
N ILE A 168 -2.63 -12.44 3.06
CA ILE A 168 -3.09 -11.63 1.93
C ILE A 168 -2.16 -11.81 0.72
N THR A 169 -0.83 -11.80 0.91
CA THR A 169 0.13 -12.06 -0.18
C THR A 169 -0.10 -13.44 -0.82
N ASN A 170 -0.37 -14.47 -0.01
CA ASN A 170 -0.70 -15.79 -0.52
C ASN A 170 -2.00 -15.79 -1.33
N ALA A 171 -3.02 -15.08 -0.89
CA ALA A 171 -4.28 -14.93 -1.61
C ALA A 171 -4.07 -14.23 -2.97
N GLU A 172 -3.31 -13.12 -2.99
CA GLU A 172 -2.95 -12.40 -4.21
C GLU A 172 -2.19 -13.27 -5.23
N ASN A 173 -1.30 -14.14 -4.76
CA ASN A 173 -0.47 -14.98 -5.63
C ASN A 173 -1.20 -16.25 -6.10
N ASN A 174 -2.14 -16.79 -5.34
CA ASN A 174 -2.90 -17.99 -5.68
C ASN A 174 -4.09 -17.69 -6.60
N GLY A 175 -4.65 -16.49 -6.55
CA GLY A 175 -5.75 -16.04 -7.43
C GLY A 175 -5.37 -16.04 -8.92
N GLU A 176 -4.09 -15.99 -9.26
CA GLU A 176 -3.61 -16.06 -10.64
C GLU A 176 -3.55 -17.51 -11.20
N SER A 177 -3.59 -18.54 -10.35
CA SER A 177 -3.35 -19.94 -10.77
C SER A 177 -4.58 -20.84 -10.87
N GLU A 178 -5.74 -20.42 -10.37
CA GLU A 178 -6.96 -21.24 -10.46
C GLU A 178 -8.20 -20.35 -10.66
N THR A 179 -8.87 -20.53 -11.79
CA THR A 179 -10.30 -20.29 -11.91
C THR A 179 -11.00 -21.23 -10.90
N ARG A 180 -11.08 -20.80 -9.66
CA ARG A 180 -11.84 -21.57 -8.65
C ARG A 180 -13.30 -21.53 -9.02
N SER A 181 -13.78 -22.71 -9.47
CA SER A 181 -15.17 -23.09 -9.40
C SER A 181 -15.75 -22.58 -8.07
N GLN A 182 -16.79 -21.74 -8.18
CA GLN A 182 -17.66 -21.32 -7.09
C GLN A 182 -18.14 -22.55 -6.32
N SER A 183 -17.43 -22.96 -5.30
CA SER A 183 -17.99 -23.80 -4.26
C SER A 183 -18.68 -22.87 -3.28
N ALA A 184 -20.00 -22.72 -3.47
CA ALA A 184 -20.90 -22.18 -2.48
C ALA A 184 -20.59 -22.85 -1.13
N ARG A 185 -19.93 -22.13 -0.22
CA ARG A 185 -19.95 -22.49 1.20
C ARG A 185 -21.35 -22.16 1.70
N THR A 186 -22.21 -23.16 1.78
CA THR A 186 -23.40 -23.09 2.62
C THR A 186 -22.98 -22.68 4.02
N PRO A 187 -23.57 -21.63 4.62
CA PRO A 187 -23.32 -21.29 6.01
C PRO A 187 -23.83 -22.47 6.86
N SER A 188 -22.94 -23.12 7.59
CA SER A 188 -23.35 -23.97 8.71
C SER A 188 -23.95 -23.05 9.77
N GLU A 189 -25.21 -23.24 10.06
CA GLU A 189 -25.92 -22.66 11.19
C GLU A 189 -25.15 -23.00 12.48
N GLU A 190 -25.02 -21.99 13.35
CA GLU A 190 -24.45 -22.01 14.70
C GLU A 190 -23.05 -21.40 14.86
N SER A 191 -22.93 -20.13 14.55
CA SER A 191 -22.30 -19.15 15.43
C SER A 191 -22.86 -17.78 15.04
N ARG A 192 -23.29 -16.97 16.01
CA ARG A 192 -23.54 -15.54 15.82
C ARG A 192 -22.20 -14.88 15.49
N VAL A 193 -21.75 -15.02 14.26
CA VAL A 193 -20.60 -14.29 13.75
C VAL A 193 -20.99 -12.83 13.82
N LYS A 194 -20.35 -12.10 14.70
CA LYS A 194 -20.44 -10.63 14.76
C LYS A 194 -20.17 -10.14 13.35
N THR A 195 -21.18 -9.62 12.67
CA THR A 195 -21.01 -9.07 11.33
C THR A 195 -20.08 -7.86 11.44
N ILE A 196 -18.87 -8.00 10.92
CA ILE A 196 -17.88 -6.92 10.92
C ILE A 196 -18.23 -6.02 9.74
N PRO A 197 -18.59 -4.74 9.98
CA PRO A 197 -19.00 -3.84 8.91
C PRO A 197 -17.86 -3.50 7.97
N VAL A 198 -18.15 -3.49 6.68
CA VAL A 198 -17.24 -3.08 5.61
C VAL A 198 -17.82 -1.84 4.94
N VAL A 199 -17.07 -0.74 4.95
CA VAL A 199 -17.40 0.49 4.22
C VAL A 199 -16.58 0.56 2.95
N GLY A 200 -17.26 0.63 1.80
CA GLY A 200 -16.65 0.81 0.50
C GLY A 200 -16.56 2.29 0.13
N ILE A 201 -15.36 2.80 -0.15
CA ILE A 201 -15.13 4.18 -0.57
C ILE A 201 -14.68 4.19 -2.03
N THR A 202 -15.47 4.82 -2.88
CA THR A 202 -15.16 4.98 -4.31
C THR A 202 -15.29 6.43 -4.74
N GLY A 203 -14.95 6.72 -5.97
CA GLY A 203 -14.99 8.07 -6.55
C GLY A 203 -13.85 8.31 -7.51
N THR A 204 -13.91 9.42 -8.24
CA THR A 204 -12.94 9.73 -9.28
C THR A 204 -11.52 9.99 -8.75
N GLY A 205 -10.54 9.84 -9.62
CA GLY A 205 -9.17 10.22 -9.33
C GLY A 205 -9.07 11.71 -8.91
N GLY A 206 -8.36 11.98 -7.81
CA GLY A 206 -8.22 13.33 -7.29
C GLY A 206 -9.40 13.87 -6.46
N ALA A 207 -10.49 13.12 -6.30
CA ALA A 207 -11.62 13.53 -5.45
C ALA A 207 -11.26 13.63 -3.96
N GLY A 208 -10.18 12.96 -3.53
CA GLY A 208 -9.70 13.01 -2.15
C GLY A 208 -10.17 11.83 -1.30
N LYS A 209 -10.45 10.67 -1.91
CA LYS A 209 -10.83 9.44 -1.20
C LYS A 209 -9.91 9.13 -0.03
N SER A 210 -8.61 9.00 -0.27
CA SER A 210 -7.63 8.68 0.76
C SER A 210 -7.58 9.73 1.91
N SER A 211 -7.87 11.00 1.62
CA SER A 211 -7.99 12.03 2.67
C SER A 211 -9.27 11.87 3.49
N VAL A 212 -10.38 11.50 2.86
CA VAL A 212 -11.64 11.18 3.55
C VAL A 212 -11.47 9.92 4.39
N THR A 213 -10.80 8.89 3.84
CA THR A 213 -10.45 7.66 4.56
C THR A 213 -9.61 7.98 5.81
N ASP A 214 -8.55 8.78 5.68
CA ASP A 214 -7.69 9.18 6.82
C ASP A 214 -8.48 9.90 7.91
N GLU A 215 -9.39 10.81 7.53
CA GLU A 215 -10.25 11.52 8.48
C GLU A 215 -11.25 10.58 9.17
N ILE A 216 -11.82 9.61 8.46
CA ILE A 216 -12.70 8.60 9.05
C ILE A 216 -11.90 7.76 10.07
N VAL A 217 -10.71 7.31 9.72
CA VAL A 217 -9.82 6.56 10.61
C VAL A 217 -9.49 7.38 11.86
N ARG A 218 -9.11 8.63 11.70
CA ARG A 218 -8.83 9.55 12.81
C ARG A 218 -10.03 9.68 13.75
N ARG A 219 -11.23 9.87 13.21
CA ARG A 219 -12.46 9.96 14.00
C ARG A 219 -12.82 8.64 14.68
N PHE A 220 -12.63 7.52 13.97
CA PHE A 220 -12.84 6.20 14.55
C PHE A 220 -11.93 5.97 15.77
N LEU A 221 -10.64 6.25 15.65
CA LEU A 221 -9.67 6.12 16.75
C LEU A 221 -10.00 6.99 17.97
N ASN A 222 -10.53 8.18 17.72
CA ASN A 222 -10.91 9.12 18.79
C ASN A 222 -12.20 8.72 19.51
N ASN A 223 -13.15 8.12 18.80
CA ASN A 223 -14.46 7.77 19.36
C ASN A 223 -14.52 6.35 19.90
N PHE A 224 -13.68 5.44 19.42
CA PHE A 224 -13.62 4.04 19.82
C PHE A 224 -12.22 3.71 20.35
N THR A 225 -12.02 3.74 21.65
CA THR A 225 -10.70 3.61 22.27
C THR A 225 -10.16 2.18 22.30
N ASP A 226 -11.04 1.18 22.16
CA ASP A 226 -10.76 -0.26 22.27
C ASP A 226 -10.91 -1.02 20.93
N LYS A 227 -11.33 -0.33 19.86
CA LYS A 227 -11.63 -0.95 18.57
C LYS A 227 -10.46 -0.84 17.58
N THR A 228 -10.37 -1.83 16.70
CA THR A 228 -9.37 -1.94 15.65
C THR A 228 -9.99 -1.76 14.27
N ILE A 229 -9.24 -1.19 13.35
CA ILE A 229 -9.69 -0.92 11.98
C ILE A 229 -8.66 -1.44 10.97
N ALA A 230 -9.15 -2.07 9.89
CA ALA A 230 -8.34 -2.43 8.75
C ALA A 230 -8.73 -1.61 7.52
N ILE A 231 -7.75 -1.28 6.68
CA ILE A 231 -7.93 -0.57 5.43
C ILE A 231 -7.35 -1.44 4.31
N VAL A 232 -8.17 -1.75 3.32
CA VAL A 232 -7.75 -2.39 2.08
C VAL A 232 -7.89 -1.35 0.97
N SER A 233 -6.77 -0.88 0.43
CA SER A 233 -6.76 0.12 -0.64
C SER A 233 -6.31 -0.52 -1.94
N VAL A 234 -6.99 -0.21 -3.05
CA VAL A 234 -6.69 -0.76 -4.36
C VAL A 234 -6.20 0.33 -5.30
N ASP A 235 -5.05 0.12 -5.89
CA ASP A 235 -4.44 1.01 -6.88
C ASP A 235 -4.32 0.34 -8.27
N PRO A 236 -4.43 1.12 -9.36
CA PRO A 236 -4.39 0.55 -10.70
C PRO A 236 -3.00 0.09 -11.11
N SER A 237 -2.92 -1.05 -11.76
CA SER A 237 -1.70 -1.57 -12.38
C SER A 237 -1.47 -0.99 -13.77
N LYS A 238 -0.21 -0.91 -14.21
CA LYS A 238 0.13 -0.55 -15.59
C LYS A 238 -0.13 -1.72 -16.53
N LYS A 239 -0.99 -1.51 -17.52
CA LYS A 239 -1.37 -2.51 -18.54
C LYS A 239 -0.21 -3.25 -19.20
N LYS A 240 0.88 -2.55 -19.54
CA LYS A 240 2.00 -3.14 -20.31
C LYS A 240 2.99 -3.92 -19.45
N THR A 241 3.14 -3.59 -18.18
CA THR A 241 4.23 -4.11 -17.34
C THR A 241 3.73 -4.84 -16.10
N GLY A 242 2.46 -4.67 -15.73
CA GLY A 242 1.89 -5.20 -14.51
C GLY A 242 2.38 -4.51 -13.23
N GLY A 243 3.27 -3.52 -13.34
CA GLY A 243 3.74 -2.78 -12.18
C GLY A 243 2.73 -1.75 -11.68
N ALA A 244 2.68 -1.54 -10.38
CA ALA A 244 1.76 -0.61 -9.74
C ALA A 244 2.49 0.45 -8.91
N LEU A 245 1.86 1.61 -8.73
CA LEU A 245 2.24 2.58 -7.72
C LEU A 245 1.15 2.59 -6.65
N LEU A 246 1.46 2.04 -5.50
CA LEU A 246 0.61 1.93 -4.34
C LEU A 246 0.90 3.15 -3.44
N GLY A 247 0.23 4.26 -3.74
CA GLY A 247 0.62 5.57 -3.23
C GLY A 247 -0.30 6.16 -2.16
N ASP A 248 -1.31 5.46 -1.70
CA ASP A 248 -2.30 6.02 -0.78
C ASP A 248 -1.74 6.27 0.62
N ARG A 249 -0.80 5.43 1.08
CA ARG A 249 -0.11 5.60 2.38
C ARG A 249 0.53 6.98 2.56
N ILE A 250 1.06 7.59 1.50
CA ILE A 250 1.71 8.91 1.58
C ILE A 250 0.74 10.02 2.03
N ARG A 251 -0.57 9.81 1.87
CA ARG A 251 -1.62 10.79 2.16
C ARG A 251 -2.33 10.54 3.48
N MET A 252 -2.08 9.41 4.12
CA MET A 252 -2.73 8.99 5.34
C MET A 252 -1.76 9.10 6.52
N ASN A 253 -2.14 9.85 7.54
CA ASN A 253 -1.33 10.05 8.74
C ASN A 253 -1.83 9.18 9.90
N SER A 254 -3.12 8.84 9.90
CA SER A 254 -3.75 8.09 11.00
C SER A 254 -3.46 6.59 10.94
N ILE A 255 -2.84 6.09 9.86
CA ILE A 255 -2.53 4.67 9.69
C ILE A 255 -1.35 4.19 10.55
N SER A 256 -0.48 5.09 11.01
CA SER A 256 0.66 4.73 11.90
C SER A 256 0.22 4.51 13.36
N HIS A 257 -1.03 4.15 13.60
CA HIS A 257 -1.55 3.91 14.94
C HIS A 257 -1.69 2.40 15.19
N PRO A 258 -1.26 1.86 16.37
CA PRO A 258 -1.22 0.41 16.67
C PRO A 258 -2.54 -0.37 16.49
N ARG A 259 -3.67 0.33 16.42
CA ARG A 259 -5.01 -0.24 16.18
C ARG A 259 -5.46 -0.17 14.71
N VAL A 260 -4.59 0.28 13.82
CA VAL A 260 -4.87 0.41 12.39
C VAL A 260 -3.96 -0.54 11.62
N TYR A 261 -4.51 -1.26 10.69
CA TYR A 261 -3.77 -2.03 9.69
C TYR A 261 -4.11 -1.51 8.31
N MET A 262 -3.14 -1.37 7.44
CA MET A 262 -3.37 -1.02 6.05
C MET A 262 -2.65 -1.97 5.10
N ARG A 263 -3.37 -2.41 4.06
CA ARG A 263 -2.82 -3.19 2.96
C ARG A 263 -3.19 -2.54 1.64
N SER A 264 -2.20 -2.36 0.80
CA SER A 264 -2.39 -1.88 -0.58
C SER A 264 -2.39 -3.06 -1.54
N LEU A 265 -3.37 -3.15 -2.43
CA LEU A 265 -3.51 -4.16 -3.47
C LEU A 265 -3.36 -3.50 -4.85
N ALA A 266 -2.78 -4.23 -5.79
CA ALA A 266 -2.75 -3.83 -7.19
C ALA A 266 -3.92 -4.50 -7.93
N THR A 267 -4.56 -3.81 -8.89
CA THR A 267 -5.66 -4.42 -9.66
C THR A 267 -5.21 -5.65 -10.46
N ARG A 268 -3.95 -5.68 -10.89
CA ARG A 268 -3.29 -6.73 -11.70
C ARG A 268 -4.00 -7.06 -13.01
N ASP A 269 -5.29 -6.72 -13.14
CA ASP A 269 -6.11 -6.86 -14.34
C ASP A 269 -6.45 -5.52 -14.98
N ASP A 270 -6.67 -5.53 -16.29
CA ASP A 270 -6.66 -4.33 -17.14
C ASP A 270 -7.90 -3.44 -17.04
N ASN A 271 -9.02 -3.91 -16.48
CA ASN A 271 -10.31 -3.22 -16.57
C ASN A 271 -11.15 -3.20 -15.29
N THR A 272 -10.59 -3.59 -14.15
CA THR A 272 -11.31 -3.61 -12.88
C THR A 272 -10.83 -2.50 -11.93
N ALA A 273 -11.74 -1.92 -11.16
CA ALA A 273 -11.39 -0.98 -10.08
C ALA A 273 -10.92 -1.70 -8.82
N LEU A 274 -11.08 -3.02 -8.77
CA LEU A 274 -10.76 -3.86 -7.62
C LEU A 274 -9.85 -5.01 -8.01
N SER A 275 -9.01 -5.45 -7.08
CA SER A 275 -8.16 -6.64 -7.21
C SER A 275 -9.00 -7.92 -7.08
N GLY A 276 -8.61 -8.99 -7.79
CA GLY A 276 -9.23 -10.31 -7.64
C GLY A 276 -9.10 -10.90 -6.22
N ALA A 277 -8.18 -10.40 -5.40
CA ALA A 277 -7.95 -10.85 -4.03
C ALA A 277 -8.69 -10.02 -2.95
N VAL A 278 -9.58 -9.11 -3.33
CA VAL A 278 -10.25 -8.21 -2.37
C VAL A 278 -11.09 -8.98 -1.37
N ASN A 279 -11.90 -9.95 -1.83
CA ASN A 279 -12.73 -10.76 -0.93
C ASN A 279 -11.89 -11.51 0.12
N GLU A 280 -10.83 -12.17 -0.34
CA GLU A 280 -9.92 -12.90 0.52
C GLU A 280 -9.22 -11.97 1.52
N ALA A 281 -8.80 -10.77 1.09
CA ALA A 281 -8.18 -9.79 1.98
C ALA A 281 -9.14 -9.29 3.05
N ILE A 282 -10.41 -9.02 2.70
CA ILE A 282 -11.47 -8.65 3.64
C ILE A 282 -11.74 -9.80 4.63
N ASP A 283 -11.85 -11.04 4.15
CA ASP A 283 -12.11 -12.20 5.00
C ASP A 283 -10.94 -12.52 5.94
N ILE A 284 -9.71 -12.31 5.50
CA ILE A 284 -8.51 -12.42 6.35
C ILE A 284 -8.57 -11.35 7.45
N CYS A 285 -8.91 -10.10 7.14
CA CYS A 285 -9.06 -9.05 8.13
C CYS A 285 -10.20 -9.34 9.12
N LYS A 286 -11.34 -9.88 8.65
CA LYS A 286 -12.45 -10.33 9.52
C LYS A 286 -11.99 -11.45 10.45
N THR A 287 -11.31 -12.45 9.92
CA THR A 287 -10.79 -13.60 10.68
C THR A 287 -9.74 -13.16 11.72
N ALA A 288 -8.90 -12.18 11.39
CA ALA A 288 -7.96 -11.56 12.31
C ALA A 288 -8.66 -10.76 13.42
N GLY A 289 -9.98 -10.56 13.33
CA GLY A 289 -10.80 -9.93 14.36
C GLY A 289 -10.71 -8.41 14.39
N TYR A 290 -10.54 -7.75 13.24
CA TYR A 290 -10.75 -6.30 13.15
C TYR A 290 -12.24 -5.98 13.39
N ASP A 291 -12.51 -4.83 14.00
CA ASP A 291 -13.88 -4.41 14.34
C ASP A 291 -14.56 -3.63 13.21
N PHE A 292 -13.78 -3.07 12.31
CA PHE A 292 -14.25 -2.26 11.18
C PHE A 292 -13.28 -2.35 10.01
N ILE A 293 -13.81 -2.41 8.79
CA ILE A 293 -12.99 -2.50 7.57
C ILE A 293 -13.38 -1.39 6.60
N ILE A 294 -12.40 -0.72 6.03
CA ILE A 294 -12.58 0.21 4.92
C ILE A 294 -11.97 -0.42 3.67
N LEU A 295 -12.76 -0.50 2.60
CA LEU A 295 -12.30 -0.83 1.25
C LEU A 295 -12.27 0.45 0.41
N GLU A 296 -11.08 0.87 -0.04
CA GLU A 296 -10.92 2.00 -0.96
C GLU A 296 -10.63 1.48 -2.37
N SER A 297 -11.48 1.83 -3.34
CA SER A 297 -11.28 1.41 -4.73
C SER A 297 -10.31 2.31 -5.49
N ALA A 298 -9.68 1.77 -6.53
CA ALA A 298 -8.95 2.55 -7.51
C ALA A 298 -9.85 3.64 -8.12
N GLY A 299 -9.30 4.84 -8.32
CA GLY A 299 -10.04 5.95 -8.90
C GLY A 299 -10.20 5.83 -10.44
N VAL A 300 -10.79 4.73 -10.91
CA VAL A 300 -10.92 4.42 -12.34
C VAL A 300 -12.35 4.61 -12.84
N GLY A 301 -12.68 5.83 -13.21
CA GLY A 301 -13.90 6.11 -13.96
C GLY A 301 -15.17 6.32 -13.13
N GLN A 302 -16.21 6.81 -13.81
CA GLN A 302 -17.50 7.22 -13.23
C GLN A 302 -18.53 6.10 -13.17
N SER A 303 -18.23 4.94 -13.78
CA SER A 303 -19.21 3.88 -14.03
C SER A 303 -18.95 2.57 -13.28
N ASP A 304 -17.94 2.52 -12.39
CA ASP A 304 -17.62 1.28 -11.72
C ASP A 304 -18.33 1.17 -10.38
N ALA A 305 -19.36 0.34 -10.37
CA ALA A 305 -20.17 0.01 -9.19
C ALA A 305 -19.72 -1.32 -8.52
N SER A 306 -18.61 -1.92 -8.97
CA SER A 306 -18.16 -3.23 -8.45
C SER A 306 -17.86 -3.25 -6.96
N ILE A 307 -17.59 -2.10 -6.36
CA ILE A 307 -17.34 -1.99 -4.91
C ILE A 307 -18.57 -2.42 -4.08
N LEU A 308 -19.79 -2.30 -4.64
CA LEU A 308 -21.04 -2.64 -3.95
C LEU A 308 -21.10 -4.13 -3.59
N ASP A 309 -20.44 -4.98 -4.35
CA ASP A 309 -20.41 -6.43 -4.12
C ASP A 309 -19.52 -6.82 -2.92
N TYR A 310 -18.74 -5.88 -2.37
CA TYR A 310 -17.72 -6.11 -1.35
C TYR A 310 -17.93 -5.35 -0.04
N CYS A 311 -18.97 -4.51 0.04
CA CYS A 311 -19.20 -3.67 1.22
C CYS A 311 -20.66 -3.73 1.69
N ASP A 312 -20.85 -3.42 2.97
CA ASP A 312 -22.17 -3.32 3.59
C ASP A 312 -22.75 -1.90 3.45
N VAL A 313 -21.89 -0.90 3.34
CA VAL A 313 -22.22 0.52 3.13
C VAL A 313 -21.25 1.10 2.12
N SER A 314 -21.78 1.75 1.11
CA SER A 314 -21.00 2.38 0.04
C SER A 314 -21.00 3.91 0.18
N MET A 315 -19.81 4.52 -0.04
CA MET A 315 -19.64 5.97 -0.07
C MET A 315 -19.01 6.40 -1.39
N TYR A 316 -19.69 7.29 -2.10
CA TYR A 316 -19.14 7.93 -3.28
C TYR A 316 -18.55 9.30 -2.92
N VAL A 317 -17.26 9.49 -3.20
CA VAL A 317 -16.56 10.76 -2.95
C VAL A 317 -16.39 11.52 -4.26
N MET A 318 -16.95 12.71 -4.31
CA MET A 318 -16.88 13.62 -5.45
C MET A 318 -16.40 15.02 -5.06
N THR A 319 -16.16 15.87 -6.05
CA THR A 319 -15.81 17.30 -5.86
C THR A 319 -16.79 18.18 -6.62
N PRO A 320 -16.93 19.48 -6.23
CA PRO A 320 -17.83 20.43 -6.91
C PRO A 320 -17.56 20.62 -8.41
N GLU A 321 -16.39 20.25 -8.88
CA GLU A 321 -15.96 20.46 -10.27
C GLU A 321 -16.69 19.59 -11.30
N TYR A 322 -17.51 18.63 -10.85
CA TYR A 322 -18.37 17.83 -11.73
C TYR A 322 -19.73 18.50 -12.07
N GLY A 323 -19.89 19.69 -11.76
CA GLY A 323 -20.95 20.62 -11.52
C GLY A 323 -21.95 21.00 -12.62
N ALA A 324 -22.12 20.26 -13.71
CA ALA A 324 -23.35 20.41 -14.50
C ALA A 324 -24.28 19.21 -14.22
N ALA A 325 -25.54 19.43 -13.89
CA ALA A 325 -26.54 18.39 -13.63
C ALA A 325 -26.49 17.27 -14.70
N SER A 326 -26.34 17.61 -15.97
CA SER A 326 -26.16 16.64 -17.06
C SER A 326 -24.90 15.80 -17.03
N GLN A 327 -23.90 16.15 -16.22
CA GLN A 327 -22.71 15.32 -15.98
C GLN A 327 -22.91 14.40 -14.78
N LEU A 328 -23.71 14.81 -13.80
CA LEU A 328 -24.07 13.99 -12.64
C LEU A 328 -24.89 12.76 -13.06
N GLU A 329 -25.83 12.93 -14.01
CA GLU A 329 -26.61 11.84 -14.60
C GLU A 329 -25.77 10.70 -15.22
N LYS A 330 -24.49 10.96 -15.52
CA LYS A 330 -23.56 9.94 -16.06
C LYS A 330 -22.80 9.17 -14.97
N ILE A 331 -22.97 9.55 -13.72
CA ILE A 331 -22.27 8.93 -12.58
C ILE A 331 -23.18 7.86 -12.00
N ASN A 332 -23.09 6.65 -12.51
CA ASN A 332 -23.91 5.52 -12.05
C ASN A 332 -23.88 5.32 -10.53
N MET A 333 -22.75 5.62 -9.88
CA MET A 333 -22.61 5.46 -8.43
C MET A 333 -23.51 6.39 -7.61
N LEU A 334 -24.00 7.50 -8.16
CA LEU A 334 -24.97 8.36 -7.45
C LEU A 334 -26.32 7.67 -7.25
N ASP A 335 -26.68 6.75 -8.15
CA ASP A 335 -27.94 5.99 -8.06
C ASP A 335 -27.86 4.83 -7.04
N TYR A 336 -26.65 4.39 -6.69
CA TYR A 336 -26.45 3.18 -5.89
C TYR A 336 -25.72 3.41 -4.56
N ALA A 337 -25.01 4.53 -4.40
CA ALA A 337 -24.27 4.80 -3.18
C ALA A 337 -25.19 5.11 -1.99
N ASP A 338 -24.92 4.47 -0.84
CA ASP A 338 -25.66 4.76 0.39
C ASP A 338 -25.34 6.16 0.93
N LEU A 339 -24.11 6.64 0.66
CA LEU A 339 -23.62 7.94 1.10
C LEU A 339 -22.89 8.66 -0.04
N VAL A 340 -23.15 9.95 -0.19
CA VAL A 340 -22.41 10.82 -1.10
C VAL A 340 -21.62 11.85 -0.29
N CYS A 341 -20.30 11.93 -0.52
CA CYS A 341 -19.43 12.89 0.11
C CYS A 341 -18.96 13.93 -0.93
N ILE A 342 -19.43 15.16 -0.83
CA ILE A 342 -18.93 16.28 -1.63
C ILE A 342 -17.71 16.84 -0.90
N ASN A 343 -16.52 16.43 -1.33
CA ASN A 343 -15.26 16.87 -0.77
C ASN A 343 -14.78 18.18 -1.41
N LYS A 344 -13.81 18.87 -0.79
CA LYS A 344 -13.32 20.19 -1.21
C LYS A 344 -14.45 21.22 -1.30
N PHE A 345 -15.29 21.26 -0.28
CA PHE A 345 -16.48 22.08 -0.21
C PHE A 345 -16.19 23.60 -0.10
N ASP A 346 -14.91 23.94 0.09
CA ASP A 346 -14.36 25.30 0.01
C ASP A 346 -14.28 25.88 -1.42
N LYS A 347 -14.46 25.03 -2.44
CA LYS A 347 -14.44 25.45 -3.84
C LYS A 347 -15.75 26.08 -4.30
N ALA A 348 -15.65 26.97 -5.30
CA ALA A 348 -16.80 27.57 -5.96
C ALA A 348 -17.72 26.46 -6.56
N GLY A 349 -19.03 26.66 -6.48
CA GLY A 349 -20.02 25.71 -6.99
C GLY A 349 -20.37 24.56 -6.04
N ALA A 350 -19.83 24.54 -4.82
CA ALA A 350 -20.08 23.44 -3.88
C ALA A 350 -21.55 23.36 -3.44
N LEU A 351 -22.21 24.51 -3.22
CA LEU A 351 -23.63 24.58 -2.86
C LEU A 351 -24.53 24.16 -4.04
N ASP A 352 -24.14 24.52 -5.27
CA ASP A 352 -24.88 24.11 -6.47
C ASP A 352 -24.79 22.58 -6.63
N SER A 353 -23.57 22.00 -6.50
CA SER A 353 -23.37 20.57 -6.54
C SER A 353 -24.15 19.81 -5.46
N LEU A 354 -24.30 20.40 -4.25
CA LEU A 354 -25.11 19.81 -3.19
C LEU A 354 -26.60 19.84 -3.52
N SER A 355 -27.04 20.85 -4.25
CA SER A 355 -28.45 20.97 -4.69
C SER A 355 -28.77 20.03 -5.85
N ASP A 356 -27.76 19.68 -6.66
CA ASP A 356 -27.90 18.85 -7.86
C ASP A 356 -27.81 17.34 -7.57
N VAL A 357 -27.17 16.94 -6.45
CA VAL A 357 -27.09 15.57 -5.92
C VAL A 357 -28.29 15.23 -5.05
#